data_d18442a563435ff30d51330c9f061031
#
_entry.id   d18442a563435ff30d51330c9f061031
#
_cell.length_a   1.000
_cell.length_b   1.000
_cell.length_c   1.000
_cell.angle_alpha   90.00
_cell.angle_beta   90.00
_cell.angle_gamma   90.00
#
_symmetry.space_group_name_H-M   'P 1'
#
loop_
_entity.id
_entity.type
_entity.pdbx_description
1 polymer ?
#
loop_
_entity_poly.entity_id
_entity_poly.type
_entity_poly.pdbx_seq_one_letter_code
_entity_poly.pdbx_strand_id
1 'polypeptide(L)'
;MRTNISGESPFEPIIGFSRAVRVGNSVHLSGTGPVGAEQEDAAGQTRRIFALAEVALKKAGATFNDVVRTRMYLTHAEDWEAVGRVHGEFFANVRPAATMVVVAKLLNPAWRIEIEMDAVVDASVPSP
;
A
#
# COMPACT_ATOMS: atom_id res chain seq x y z
N MET A 1 -11.59 16.04 -11.08
CA MET A 1 -10.22 16.60 -11.07
C MET A 1 -9.22 15.50 -10.73
N ARG A 2 -8.10 15.47 -11.38
CA ARG A 2 -7.06 14.46 -11.14
C ARG A 2 -5.85 15.09 -10.46
N THR A 3 -5.36 14.46 -9.39
CA THR A 3 -4.14 14.85 -8.71
C THR A 3 -3.18 13.66 -8.65
N ASN A 4 -1.99 13.84 -9.17
CA ASN A 4 -0.93 12.83 -9.12
C ASN A 4 -0.05 13.11 -7.90
N ILE A 5 0.15 12.11 -7.06
CA ILE A 5 0.97 12.21 -5.86
C ILE A 5 2.34 11.60 -6.18
N SER A 6 3.39 12.41 -6.07
CA SER A 6 4.75 11.95 -6.30
C SER A 6 5.33 11.30 -5.06
N GLY A 7 6.09 10.25 -5.25
CA GLY A 7 6.93 9.63 -4.23
C GLY A 7 8.39 9.98 -4.48
N GLU A 8 9.27 9.11 -4.00
CA GLU A 8 10.72 9.32 -4.11
C GLU A 8 11.38 8.39 -5.14
N SER A 9 10.59 7.58 -5.87
CA SER A 9 11.15 6.66 -6.84
C SER A 9 11.68 7.39 -8.06
N PRO A 10 12.95 7.16 -8.45
CA PRO A 10 13.50 7.74 -9.68
C PRO A 10 12.84 7.14 -10.93
N PHE A 11 12.11 6.04 -10.80
CA PHE A 11 11.46 5.39 -11.92
C PHE A 11 10.10 6.00 -12.28
N GLU A 12 9.54 6.86 -11.42
CA GLU A 12 8.24 7.47 -11.69
C GLU A 12 8.20 8.18 -13.05
N PRO A 13 9.13 9.12 -13.35
CA PRO A 13 9.12 9.77 -14.66
C PRO A 13 9.57 8.87 -15.80
N ILE A 14 10.40 7.87 -15.52
CA ILE A 14 10.94 6.99 -16.57
C ILE A 14 9.87 6.00 -17.04
N ILE A 15 9.18 5.36 -16.09
CA ILE A 15 8.15 4.37 -16.40
C ILE A 15 6.80 5.05 -16.68
N GLY A 16 6.59 6.22 -16.09
CA GLY A 16 5.35 6.98 -16.29
C GLY A 16 4.28 6.61 -15.27
N PHE A 17 4.63 6.57 -13.98
CA PHE A 17 3.65 6.31 -12.94
C PHE A 17 3.78 7.31 -11.80
N SER A 18 2.77 7.35 -10.95
CA SER A 18 2.74 8.16 -9.73
C SER A 18 2.69 7.25 -8.51
N ARG A 19 3.11 7.74 -7.35
CA ARG A 19 2.99 6.96 -6.11
C ARG A 19 1.54 6.71 -5.76
N ALA A 20 0.69 7.70 -5.99
CA ALA A 20 -0.76 7.58 -5.85
C ALA A 20 -1.45 8.54 -6.81
N VAL A 21 -2.70 8.26 -7.12
CA VAL A 21 -3.53 9.13 -7.95
C VAL A 21 -4.86 9.32 -7.26
N ARG A 22 -5.32 10.57 -7.18
CA ARG A 22 -6.66 10.87 -6.69
C ARG A 22 -7.51 11.40 -7.83
N VAL A 23 -8.70 10.83 -8.00
CA VAL A 23 -9.71 11.31 -8.95
C VAL A 23 -11.02 11.42 -8.19
N GLY A 24 -11.53 12.64 -8.04
CA GLY A 24 -12.71 12.87 -7.21
C GLY A 24 -12.44 12.40 -5.78
N ASN A 25 -13.23 11.44 -5.31
CA ASN A 25 -13.08 10.86 -3.98
C ASN A 25 -12.29 9.53 -3.99
N SER A 26 -11.86 9.08 -5.16
CA SER A 26 -11.13 7.82 -5.28
C SER A 26 -9.63 8.05 -5.24
N VAL A 27 -8.92 7.25 -4.45
CA VAL A 27 -7.47 7.30 -4.33
C VAL A 27 -6.92 5.92 -4.66
N HIS A 28 -5.93 5.87 -5.54
CA HIS A 28 -5.28 4.63 -5.94
C HIS A 28 -3.80 4.71 -5.61
N LEU A 29 -3.35 3.82 -4.76
CA LEU A 29 -1.95 3.72 -4.36
C LEU A 29 -1.27 2.66 -5.22
N SER A 30 -0.18 3.04 -5.86
CA SER A 30 0.63 2.11 -6.64
C SER A 30 1.22 1.02 -5.77
N GLY A 31 1.60 -0.09 -6.39
CA GLY A 31 2.35 -1.14 -5.72
C GLY A 31 3.53 -0.54 -4.96
N THR A 32 3.62 -0.83 -3.68
CA THR A 32 4.61 -0.27 -2.77
C THR A 32 5.43 -1.40 -2.17
N GLY A 33 6.74 -1.36 -2.38
CA GLY A 33 7.68 -2.28 -1.78
C GLY A 33 8.28 -1.73 -0.49
N PRO A 34 8.95 -2.58 0.29
CA PRO A 34 9.49 -2.19 1.59
C PRO A 34 10.85 -1.46 1.48
N VAL A 35 10.89 -0.38 0.72
CA VAL A 35 12.12 0.39 0.49
C VAL A 35 12.69 0.86 1.83
N GLY A 36 13.96 0.54 2.07
CA GLY A 36 14.62 0.87 3.33
C GLY A 36 14.55 -0.22 4.40
N ALA A 37 13.75 -1.29 4.15
CA ALA A 37 13.61 -2.40 5.09
C ALA A 37 13.91 -3.76 4.43
N GLU A 38 14.79 -3.78 3.42
CA GLU A 38 15.11 -4.98 2.64
C GLU A 38 15.70 -6.10 3.51
N GLN A 39 16.31 -5.76 4.64
CA GLN A 39 16.92 -6.73 5.55
C GLN A 39 15.96 -7.24 6.63
N GLU A 40 14.75 -6.70 6.68
CA GLU A 40 13.74 -7.11 7.66
C GLU A 40 13.07 -8.41 7.23
N ASP A 41 12.41 -9.07 8.19
CA ASP A 41 11.55 -10.22 7.89
C ASP A 41 10.25 -9.74 7.23
N ALA A 42 9.37 -10.68 6.88
CA ALA A 42 8.12 -10.34 6.19
C ALA A 42 7.25 -9.38 6.99
N ALA A 43 7.16 -9.54 8.31
CA ALA A 43 6.40 -8.64 9.16
C ALA A 43 6.99 -7.23 9.14
N GLY A 44 8.31 -7.11 9.30
CA GLY A 44 9.00 -5.81 9.27
C GLY A 44 8.87 -5.13 7.93
N GLN A 45 8.99 -5.89 6.84
CA GLN A 45 8.79 -5.35 5.49
C GLN A 45 7.37 -4.83 5.31
N THR A 46 6.37 -5.56 5.80
CA THR A 46 4.97 -5.15 5.71
C THR A 46 4.71 -3.86 6.47
N ARG A 47 5.26 -3.73 7.69
CA ARG A 47 5.13 -2.49 8.46
C ARG A 47 5.75 -1.31 7.75
N ARG A 48 6.89 -1.52 7.10
CA ARG A 48 7.55 -0.46 6.32
C ARG A 48 6.66 -0.01 5.16
N ILE A 49 6.03 -0.96 4.46
CA ILE A 49 5.11 -0.64 3.38
C ILE A 49 3.97 0.24 3.89
N PHE A 50 3.36 -0.13 5.02
CA PHE A 50 2.26 0.68 5.57
C PHE A 50 2.71 2.07 5.99
N ALA A 51 3.94 2.21 6.50
CA ALA A 51 4.49 3.54 6.80
C ALA A 51 4.60 4.40 5.55
N LEU A 52 5.08 3.82 4.45
CA LEU A 52 5.18 4.53 3.16
C LEU A 52 3.80 4.83 2.59
N ALA A 53 2.88 3.88 2.70
CA ALA A 53 1.51 4.04 2.23
C ALA A 53 0.78 5.16 2.98
N GLU A 54 0.97 5.24 4.29
CA GLU A 54 0.36 6.28 5.11
C GLU A 54 0.75 7.69 4.64
N VAL A 55 2.03 7.89 4.32
CA VAL A 55 2.53 9.17 3.82
C VAL A 55 1.85 9.51 2.48
N ALA A 56 1.78 8.54 1.57
CA ALA A 56 1.18 8.77 0.25
C ALA A 56 -0.33 9.04 0.35
N LEU A 57 -1.04 8.26 1.16
CA LEU A 57 -2.48 8.46 1.38
C LEU A 57 -2.74 9.84 1.96
N LYS A 58 -1.97 10.25 2.95
CA LYS A 58 -2.12 11.56 3.59
C LYS A 58 -1.93 12.69 2.58
N LYS A 59 -0.94 12.60 1.71
CA LYS A 59 -0.73 13.57 0.64
C LYS A 59 -1.93 13.64 -0.30
N ALA A 60 -2.65 12.54 -0.46
CA ALA A 60 -3.85 12.47 -1.29
C ALA A 60 -5.12 12.87 -0.53
N GLY A 61 -5.01 13.20 0.76
CA GLY A 61 -6.15 13.58 1.59
C GLY A 61 -6.94 12.39 2.13
N ALA A 62 -6.32 11.22 2.23
CA ALA A 62 -6.94 10.00 2.72
C ALA A 62 -6.21 9.45 3.95
N THR A 63 -6.86 8.52 4.63
CA THR A 63 -6.27 7.78 5.75
C THR A 63 -6.55 6.29 5.54
N PHE A 64 -5.99 5.44 6.40
CA PHE A 64 -6.29 4.00 6.36
C PHE A 64 -7.79 3.72 6.55
N ASN A 65 -8.52 4.59 7.25
CA ASN A 65 -9.97 4.41 7.42
C ASN A 65 -10.73 4.52 6.10
N ASP A 66 -10.14 5.12 5.09
CA ASP A 66 -10.76 5.28 3.77
C ASP A 66 -10.45 4.12 2.84
N VAL A 67 -9.56 3.21 3.24
CA VAL A 67 -9.14 2.10 2.37
C VAL A 67 -10.28 1.10 2.21
N VAL A 68 -10.60 0.79 0.96
CA VAL A 68 -11.66 -0.17 0.62
C VAL A 68 -11.11 -1.45 0.01
N ARG A 69 -9.86 -1.44 -0.44
CA ARG A 69 -9.24 -2.60 -1.09
C ARG A 69 -7.75 -2.64 -0.82
N THR A 70 -7.24 -3.83 -0.47
CA THR A 70 -5.79 -4.09 -0.43
C THR A 70 -5.50 -5.31 -1.27
N ARG A 71 -4.36 -5.29 -1.98
CA ARG A 71 -3.84 -6.44 -2.72
C ARG A 71 -2.40 -6.66 -2.30
N MET A 72 -2.12 -7.87 -1.83
CA MET A 72 -0.82 -8.23 -1.24
C MET A 72 -0.19 -9.32 -2.09
N TYR A 73 1.05 -9.08 -2.52
CA TYR A 73 1.80 -9.99 -3.39
C TYR A 73 3.00 -10.50 -2.61
N LEU A 74 3.02 -11.80 -2.31
CA LEU A 74 4.07 -12.45 -1.52
C LEU A 74 4.96 -13.29 -2.44
N THR A 75 6.23 -13.42 -2.07
CA THR A 75 7.15 -14.32 -2.77
C THR A 75 7.25 -15.69 -2.11
N HIS A 76 6.83 -15.79 -0.85
CA HIS A 76 6.89 -17.03 -0.07
C HIS A 76 5.56 -17.27 0.61
N ALA A 77 4.92 -18.40 0.29
CA ALA A 77 3.59 -18.72 0.82
C ALA A 77 3.57 -18.76 2.36
N GLU A 78 4.66 -19.20 2.98
CA GLU A 78 4.75 -19.31 4.44
C GLU A 78 4.70 -17.96 5.16
N ASP A 79 4.85 -16.85 4.45
CA ASP A 79 4.80 -15.52 5.05
C ASP A 79 3.37 -15.00 5.24
N TRP A 80 2.37 -15.73 4.75
CA TRP A 80 0.98 -15.23 4.73
C TRP A 80 0.46 -14.84 6.12
N GLU A 81 0.81 -15.62 7.14
CA GLU A 81 0.31 -15.34 8.49
C GLU A 81 0.97 -14.10 9.08
N ALA A 82 2.29 -13.96 8.95
CA ALA A 82 3.01 -12.79 9.45
C ALA A 82 2.53 -11.52 8.77
N VAL A 83 2.39 -11.55 7.44
CA VAL A 83 1.86 -10.42 6.67
C VAL A 83 0.41 -10.12 7.07
N GLY A 84 -0.41 -11.14 7.16
CA GLY A 84 -1.82 -10.99 7.53
C GLY A 84 -2.02 -10.40 8.90
N ARG A 85 -1.21 -10.79 9.89
CA ARG A 85 -1.29 -10.22 11.25
C ARG A 85 -0.92 -8.74 11.26
N VAL A 86 0.10 -8.32 10.51
CA VAL A 86 0.44 -6.90 10.39
C VAL A 86 -0.69 -6.14 9.70
N HIS A 87 -1.26 -6.70 8.63
CA HIS A 87 -2.43 -6.11 7.98
C HIS A 87 -3.55 -5.91 9.00
N GLY A 88 -3.79 -6.88 9.86
CA GLY A 88 -4.79 -6.79 10.92
C GLY A 88 -4.51 -5.68 11.94
N GLU A 89 -3.23 -5.41 12.25
CA GLU A 89 -2.88 -4.32 13.16
C GLU A 89 -3.40 -2.97 12.65
N PHE A 90 -3.38 -2.77 11.33
CA PHE A 90 -3.81 -1.52 10.71
C PHE A 90 -5.28 -1.51 10.33
N PHE A 91 -5.85 -2.66 9.98
CA PHE A 91 -7.16 -2.73 9.33
C PHE A 91 -8.23 -3.51 10.08
N ALA A 92 -7.97 -3.97 11.31
CA ALA A 92 -8.94 -4.77 12.06
C ALA A 92 -10.31 -4.09 12.20
N ASN A 93 -10.32 -2.77 12.33
CA ASN A 93 -11.55 -1.98 12.48
C ASN A 93 -12.06 -1.39 11.17
N VAL A 94 -11.29 -1.44 10.11
CA VAL A 94 -11.67 -0.93 8.78
C VAL A 94 -12.21 -2.06 7.92
N ARG A 95 -11.48 -3.17 7.89
CA ARG A 95 -11.83 -4.42 7.21
C ARG A 95 -12.09 -4.24 5.72
N PRO A 96 -11.10 -3.74 4.96
CA PRO A 96 -11.25 -3.60 3.51
C PRO A 96 -11.36 -4.96 2.84
N ALA A 97 -11.89 -4.96 1.62
CA ALA A 97 -11.76 -6.14 0.78
C ALA A 97 -10.27 -6.40 0.54
N ALA A 98 -9.81 -7.64 0.67
CA ALA A 98 -8.40 -7.95 0.61
C ALA A 98 -8.13 -9.18 -0.24
N THR A 99 -7.01 -9.18 -0.94
CA THR A 99 -6.52 -10.34 -1.69
C THR A 99 -5.04 -10.53 -1.39
N MET A 100 -4.65 -11.77 -1.18
CA MET A 100 -3.25 -12.13 -0.93
C MET A 100 -2.90 -13.27 -1.87
N VAL A 101 -1.87 -13.07 -2.68
CA VAL A 101 -1.41 -14.08 -3.64
C VAL A 101 0.10 -14.24 -3.57
N VAL A 102 0.58 -15.40 -4.00
CA VAL A 102 2.01 -15.66 -4.09
C VAL A 102 2.42 -15.51 -5.55
N VAL A 103 3.47 -14.73 -5.78
CA VAL A 103 4.02 -14.48 -7.11
C VAL A 103 5.41 -15.12 -7.21
N ALA A 104 5.89 -15.30 -8.45
CA ALA A 104 7.18 -15.93 -8.68
C ALA A 104 8.33 -15.15 -8.04
N LYS A 105 8.31 -13.83 -8.17
CA LYS A 105 9.30 -12.93 -7.56
C LYS A 105 8.83 -11.49 -7.70
N LEU A 106 9.43 -10.60 -6.94
CA LEU A 106 9.23 -9.15 -7.07
C LEU A 106 10.46 -8.54 -7.75
N LEU A 107 10.36 -7.28 -8.15
CA LEU A 107 11.44 -6.63 -8.91
C LEU A 107 12.73 -6.54 -8.11
N ASN A 108 12.64 -6.27 -6.81
CA ASN A 108 13.79 -6.33 -5.92
C ASN A 108 13.82 -7.73 -5.28
N PRO A 109 14.89 -8.51 -5.47
CA PRO A 109 14.94 -9.89 -4.94
C PRO A 109 14.93 -9.98 -3.42
N ALA A 110 15.21 -8.89 -2.71
CA ALA A 110 15.14 -8.85 -1.25
C ALA A 110 13.72 -8.62 -0.72
N TRP A 111 12.79 -8.23 -1.59
CA TRP A 111 11.41 -7.97 -1.17
C TRP A 111 10.64 -9.29 -1.07
N ARG A 112 9.97 -9.48 0.05
CA ARG A 112 9.09 -10.61 0.31
C ARG A 112 7.63 -10.25 0.11
N ILE A 113 7.30 -8.97 0.00
CA ILE A 113 5.93 -8.45 -0.03
C ILE A 113 5.88 -7.13 -0.79
N GLU A 114 4.81 -6.94 -1.55
CA GLU A 114 4.46 -5.66 -2.17
C GLU A 114 2.96 -5.50 -2.01
N ILE A 115 2.49 -4.28 -1.77
CA ILE A 115 1.07 -4.02 -1.50
C ILE A 115 0.59 -2.82 -2.30
N GLU A 116 -0.62 -2.94 -2.87
CA GLU A 116 -1.34 -1.81 -3.47
C GLU A 116 -2.67 -1.62 -2.77
N MET A 117 -3.22 -0.42 -2.83
CA MET A 117 -4.46 -0.09 -2.12
C MET A 117 -5.33 0.84 -2.94
N ASP A 118 -6.64 0.74 -2.72
CA ASP A 118 -7.61 1.71 -3.20
C ASP A 118 -8.36 2.26 -1.99
N ALA A 119 -8.60 3.57 -2.00
CA ALA A 119 -9.34 4.25 -0.95
C ALA A 119 -10.43 5.11 -1.56
N VAL A 120 -11.48 5.34 -0.80
CA VAL A 120 -12.56 6.24 -1.18
C VAL A 120 -12.79 7.20 -0.01
N VAL A 121 -12.59 8.48 -0.27
CA VAL A 121 -12.80 9.52 0.73
C VAL A 121 -14.26 9.94 0.68
N ASP A 122 -14.97 9.78 1.80
CA ASP A 122 -16.36 10.20 1.87
C ASP A 122 -16.42 11.66 2.30
N ALA A 123 -16.61 12.54 1.33
CA ALA A 123 -16.66 13.97 1.58
C ALA A 123 -17.93 14.42 2.33
N SER A 124 -18.94 13.53 2.43
CA SER A 124 -20.17 13.84 3.18
C SER A 124 -20.02 13.58 4.68
N VAL A 125 -18.96 12.86 5.08
CA VAL A 125 -18.70 12.57 6.49
C VAL A 125 -17.60 13.50 6.99
N PRO A 126 -17.86 14.30 8.05
CA PRO A 126 -16.83 15.17 8.60
C PRO A 126 -15.61 14.37 9.07
N SER A 127 -14.42 14.95 8.89
CA SER A 127 -13.21 14.34 9.43
C SER A 127 -13.28 14.30 10.95
N PRO A 128 -12.87 13.19 11.57
CA PRO A 128 -12.85 13.11 13.03
C PRO A 128 -11.82 14.05 13.66
#